data_0f14cf0a75518f0493e9bc9b1aa6bc44
#
_entry.id   0f14cf0a75518f0493e9bc9b1aa6bc44
#
_cell.length_a   1.000
_cell.length_b   1.000
_cell.length_c   1.000
_cell.angle_alpha   90.00
_cell.angle_beta   90.00
_cell.angle_gamma   90.00
#
_symmetry.space_group_name_H-M   'P 1'
#
loop_
_entity.id
_entity.type
_entity.pdbx_description
1 polymer ?
#
loop_
_entity_poly.entity_id
_entity_poly.type
_entity_poly.pdbx_seq_one_letter_code
_entity_poly.pdbx_strand_id
1 'polypeptide(L)'
;FNQAALGATMNQISMVIEPEFIISTGDNFYDSGVASVNDPLWTYSFEQIYKGNFLQVPWYVTLGNHDYRGNIQAQIDYSDISRRWTLPAPYWYKTESIDDTDVSIEFTFIDTTPFQDDYYKKAKYKDVVSKTDTLAQKKWIIERLGKISDVNWNIVVGHHPMYTGGKRVNDASYTRKHLESLFDENYVDVYFCGHEHDLQHIKPENHNTHHLISGAGSEV
;
A
#
# COMPACT_ATOMS: atom_id res chain seq x y z
N PHE A 1 6.55 2.60 -20.26
CA PHE A 1 6.54 2.35 -18.81
C PHE A 1 7.92 1.91 -18.35
N ASN A 2 8.43 2.52 -17.27
CA ASN A 2 9.74 2.19 -16.71
C ASN A 2 9.71 0.94 -15.80
N GLN A 3 8.56 0.27 -15.63
CA GLN A 3 8.38 -0.85 -14.72
C GLN A 3 9.37 -2.00 -14.98
N ALA A 4 9.65 -2.31 -16.25
CA ALA A 4 10.63 -3.36 -16.59
C ALA A 4 12.05 -2.99 -16.15
N ALA A 5 12.43 -1.71 -16.31
CA ALA A 5 13.72 -1.20 -15.86
C ALA A 5 13.81 -1.20 -14.33
N LEU A 6 12.72 -0.82 -13.66
CA LEU A 6 12.62 -0.92 -12.20
C LEU A 6 12.76 -2.37 -11.72
N GLY A 7 12.04 -3.31 -12.33
CA GLY A 7 12.14 -4.73 -11.98
C GLY A 7 13.56 -5.29 -12.16
N ALA A 8 14.27 -4.86 -13.21
CA ALA A 8 15.68 -5.22 -13.41
C ALA A 8 16.59 -4.63 -12.31
N THR A 9 16.37 -3.37 -11.93
CA THR A 9 17.12 -2.71 -10.85
C THR A 9 16.81 -3.36 -9.49
N MET A 10 15.55 -3.64 -9.20
CA MET A 10 15.15 -4.35 -7.99
C MET A 10 15.82 -5.74 -7.92
N ASN A 11 15.90 -6.46 -9.04
CA ASN A 11 16.60 -7.74 -9.09
C ASN A 11 18.09 -7.58 -8.75
N GLN A 12 18.77 -6.54 -9.25
CA GLN A 12 20.18 -6.31 -8.91
C GLN A 12 20.36 -5.95 -7.44
N ILE A 13 19.54 -5.09 -6.90
CA ILE A 13 19.60 -4.69 -5.49
C ILE A 13 19.27 -5.87 -4.58
N SER A 14 18.26 -6.66 -4.91
CA SER A 14 17.86 -7.83 -4.11
C SER A 14 18.94 -8.88 -3.95
N MET A 15 19.88 -9.00 -4.89
CA MET A 15 21.06 -9.87 -4.77
C MET A 15 22.04 -9.40 -3.66
N VAL A 16 21.93 -8.16 -3.22
CA VAL A 16 22.81 -7.57 -2.19
C VAL A 16 22.12 -7.52 -0.84
N ILE A 17 20.82 -7.15 -0.82
CA ILE A 17 20.09 -6.94 0.43
C ILE A 17 19.29 -8.18 0.87
N GLU A 18 19.09 -9.17 -0.03
CA GLU A 18 18.35 -10.40 0.22
C GLU A 18 17.03 -10.16 0.98
N PRO A 19 16.05 -9.42 0.39
CA PRO A 19 14.85 -9.03 1.10
C PRO A 19 14.02 -10.25 1.51
N GLU A 20 13.44 -10.22 2.70
CA GLU A 20 12.54 -11.27 3.19
C GLU A 20 11.11 -11.07 2.67
N PHE A 21 10.73 -9.83 2.39
CA PHE A 21 9.45 -9.46 1.78
C PHE A 21 9.58 -8.15 1.00
N ILE A 22 8.54 -7.81 0.23
CA ILE A 22 8.42 -6.55 -0.51
C ILE A 22 7.06 -5.93 -0.19
N ILE A 23 7.00 -4.62 -0.03
CA ILE A 23 5.75 -3.88 0.16
C ILE A 23 5.37 -3.20 -1.14
N SER A 24 4.12 -3.40 -1.60
CA SER A 24 3.50 -2.62 -2.67
C SER A 24 2.56 -1.58 -2.07
N THR A 25 2.78 -0.31 -2.43
CA THR A 25 2.02 0.84 -1.95
C THR A 25 0.78 1.14 -2.79
N GLY A 26 0.26 0.17 -3.56
CA GLY A 26 -0.95 0.31 -4.38
C GLY A 26 -0.69 0.77 -5.80
N ASP A 27 -1.78 0.91 -6.57
CA ASP A 27 -1.75 1.09 -8.03
C ASP A 27 -0.95 -0.04 -8.71
N ASN A 28 -1.34 -1.26 -8.36
CA ASN A 28 -0.61 -2.47 -8.71
C ASN A 28 -0.65 -2.75 -10.21
N PHE A 29 -1.75 -2.40 -10.87
CA PHE A 29 -1.97 -2.67 -12.29
C PHE A 29 -2.53 -1.45 -13.03
N TYR A 30 -1.77 -0.89 -13.91
CA TYR A 30 -2.16 0.21 -14.79
C TYR A 30 -2.75 -0.32 -16.12
N ASP A 31 -3.72 0.41 -16.73
CA ASP A 31 -4.34 1.66 -16.25
C ASP A 31 -5.54 1.43 -15.32
N SER A 32 -6.12 0.24 -15.33
CA SER A 32 -7.46 0.01 -14.76
C SER A 32 -7.56 -1.28 -13.93
N GLY A 33 -6.50 -1.63 -13.20
CA GLY A 33 -6.48 -2.84 -12.40
C GLY A 33 -6.54 -4.12 -13.26
N VAL A 34 -6.85 -5.26 -12.64
CA VAL A 34 -7.07 -6.55 -13.31
C VAL A 34 -8.56 -6.83 -13.42
N ALA A 35 -8.97 -7.58 -14.47
CA ALA A 35 -10.36 -7.97 -14.68
C ALA A 35 -10.74 -9.25 -13.90
N SER A 36 -9.81 -10.18 -13.71
CA SER A 36 -10.01 -11.46 -13.03
C SER A 36 -8.68 -12.04 -12.53
N VAL A 37 -8.73 -13.15 -11.82
CA VAL A 37 -7.52 -13.92 -11.44
C VAL A 37 -6.78 -14.53 -12.64
N ASN A 38 -7.43 -14.59 -13.81
CA ASN A 38 -6.83 -15.08 -15.06
C ASN A 38 -6.42 -13.94 -16.01
N ASP A 39 -6.43 -12.68 -15.54
CA ASP A 39 -6.03 -11.54 -16.36
C ASP A 39 -4.55 -11.68 -16.78
N PRO A 40 -4.22 -11.50 -18.08
CA PRO A 40 -2.84 -11.56 -18.54
C PRO A 40 -1.88 -10.56 -17.86
N LEU A 41 -2.40 -9.48 -17.27
CA LEU A 41 -1.59 -8.52 -16.52
C LEU A 41 -0.86 -9.15 -15.34
N TRP A 42 -1.41 -10.20 -14.72
CA TRP A 42 -0.68 -10.96 -13.68
C TRP A 42 0.65 -11.46 -14.18
N THR A 43 0.65 -12.03 -15.39
CA THR A 43 1.87 -12.55 -16.02
C THR A 43 2.79 -11.41 -16.45
N TYR A 44 2.27 -10.42 -17.19
CA TYR A 44 3.10 -9.43 -17.86
C TYR A 44 3.55 -8.26 -16.97
N SER A 45 2.76 -7.91 -15.94
CA SER A 45 3.05 -6.77 -15.06
C SER A 45 3.52 -7.17 -13.67
N PHE A 46 3.43 -8.45 -13.30
CA PHE A 46 3.89 -8.93 -11.99
C PHE A 46 4.88 -10.10 -12.13
N GLU A 47 4.42 -11.27 -12.56
CA GLU A 47 5.22 -12.49 -12.51
C GLU A 47 6.49 -12.42 -13.37
N GLN A 48 6.41 -11.86 -14.57
CA GLN A 48 7.56 -11.75 -15.48
C GLN A 48 8.44 -10.53 -15.23
N ILE A 49 7.90 -9.48 -14.63
CA ILE A 49 8.68 -8.27 -14.28
C ILE A 49 9.59 -8.57 -13.07
N TYR A 50 9.03 -9.17 -12.02
CA TYR A 50 9.73 -9.40 -10.76
C TYR A 50 10.18 -10.87 -10.62
N LYS A 51 10.83 -11.40 -11.64
CA LYS A 51 11.22 -12.82 -11.74
C LYS A 51 12.56 -13.17 -11.07
N GLY A 52 13.32 -12.21 -10.57
CA GLY A 52 14.59 -12.42 -9.88
C GLY A 52 14.46 -13.38 -8.69
N ASN A 53 15.47 -14.20 -8.43
CA ASN A 53 15.42 -15.22 -7.38
C ASN A 53 15.11 -14.63 -6.00
N PHE A 54 15.75 -13.53 -5.64
CA PHE A 54 15.52 -12.81 -4.37
C PHE A 54 14.23 -11.96 -4.36
N LEU A 55 13.51 -11.87 -5.48
CA LEU A 55 12.18 -11.26 -5.56
C LEU A 55 11.06 -12.30 -5.45
N GLN A 56 11.39 -13.58 -5.24
CA GLN A 56 10.43 -14.68 -5.05
C GLN A 56 9.96 -14.81 -3.59
N VAL A 57 10.03 -13.74 -2.85
CA VAL A 57 9.57 -13.54 -1.47
C VAL A 57 8.11 -13.06 -1.43
N PRO A 58 7.43 -13.06 -0.26
CA PRO A 58 6.09 -12.46 -0.14
C PRO A 58 6.08 -10.98 -0.54
N TRP A 59 5.05 -10.59 -1.27
CA TRP A 59 4.72 -9.20 -1.58
C TRP A 59 3.49 -8.81 -0.79
N TYR A 60 3.66 -7.93 0.20
CA TYR A 60 2.60 -7.40 1.04
C TYR A 60 1.98 -6.19 0.35
N VAL A 61 0.71 -6.30 0.00
CA VAL A 61 0.07 -5.42 -0.97
C VAL A 61 -1.03 -4.60 -0.32
N THR A 62 -1.15 -3.33 -0.72
CA THR A 62 -2.35 -2.51 -0.54
C THR A 62 -2.97 -2.14 -1.89
N LEU A 63 -4.22 -1.68 -1.86
CA LEU A 63 -4.94 -1.24 -3.05
C LEU A 63 -4.71 0.26 -3.31
N GLY A 64 -4.60 0.63 -4.60
CA GLY A 64 -4.59 2.00 -5.05
C GLY A 64 -5.81 2.35 -5.90
N ASN A 65 -5.91 3.58 -6.34
CA ASN A 65 -7.07 4.04 -7.07
C ASN A 65 -7.18 3.47 -8.50
N HIS A 66 -6.07 3.05 -9.11
CA HIS A 66 -6.10 2.34 -10.39
C HIS A 66 -6.66 0.93 -10.24
N ASP A 67 -6.40 0.26 -9.14
CA ASP A 67 -6.94 -1.06 -8.82
C ASP A 67 -8.48 -1.04 -8.69
N TYR A 68 -9.03 0.07 -8.19
CA TYR A 68 -10.47 0.30 -8.07
C TYR A 68 -11.21 0.49 -9.41
N ARG A 69 -10.50 0.67 -10.51
CA ARG A 69 -11.09 0.71 -11.86
C ARG A 69 -11.28 -0.69 -12.44
N GLY A 70 -10.64 -1.69 -11.86
CA GLY A 70 -10.75 -3.10 -12.19
C GLY A 70 -11.55 -3.88 -11.15
N ASN A 71 -11.19 -5.13 -10.97
CA ASN A 71 -11.79 -6.05 -10.02
C ASN A 71 -10.87 -6.24 -8.80
N ILE A 72 -11.12 -5.49 -7.72
CA ILE A 72 -10.34 -5.60 -6.48
C ILE A 72 -10.47 -6.99 -5.84
N GLN A 73 -11.65 -7.66 -5.98
CA GLN A 73 -11.81 -9.00 -5.46
C GLN A 73 -10.87 -9.99 -6.15
N ALA A 74 -10.63 -9.84 -7.46
CA ALA A 74 -9.66 -10.66 -8.17
C ALA A 74 -8.23 -10.51 -7.63
N GLN A 75 -7.87 -9.32 -7.12
CA GLN A 75 -6.56 -9.13 -6.49
C GLN A 75 -6.49 -9.82 -5.11
N ILE A 76 -7.59 -9.83 -4.37
CA ILE A 76 -7.69 -10.58 -3.11
C ILE A 76 -7.62 -12.09 -3.39
N ASP A 77 -8.44 -12.60 -4.31
CA ASP A 77 -8.50 -14.02 -4.67
C ASP A 77 -7.16 -14.55 -5.23
N TYR A 78 -6.36 -13.67 -5.86
CA TYR A 78 -5.05 -14.07 -6.38
C TYR A 78 -4.05 -14.42 -5.26
N SER A 79 -4.29 -14.02 -4.04
CA SER A 79 -3.50 -14.44 -2.87
C SER A 79 -3.56 -15.95 -2.61
N ASP A 80 -4.63 -16.61 -3.03
CA ASP A 80 -4.77 -18.07 -2.95
C ASP A 80 -4.07 -18.81 -4.11
N ILE A 81 -3.66 -18.08 -5.15
CA ILE A 81 -3.04 -18.61 -6.38
C ILE A 81 -1.52 -18.42 -6.36
N SER A 82 -1.07 -17.20 -6.05
CA SER A 82 0.34 -16.86 -6.05
C SER A 82 0.91 -16.87 -4.63
N ARG A 83 1.92 -17.70 -4.40
CA ARG A 83 2.64 -17.74 -3.11
C ARG A 83 3.31 -16.42 -2.72
N ARG A 84 3.49 -15.51 -3.70
CA ARG A 84 4.13 -14.21 -3.49
C ARG A 84 3.13 -13.10 -3.18
N TRP A 85 1.96 -13.12 -3.81
CA TRP A 85 0.96 -12.07 -3.68
C TRP A 85 0.18 -12.22 -2.38
N THR A 86 0.27 -11.25 -1.49
CA THR A 86 -0.40 -11.27 -0.19
C THR A 86 -1.30 -10.04 -0.04
N LEU A 87 -2.58 -10.23 -0.33
CA LEU A 87 -3.66 -9.27 -0.14
C LEU A 87 -4.91 -10.01 0.36
N PRO A 88 -4.94 -10.45 1.63
CA PRO A 88 -6.01 -11.32 2.14
C PRO A 88 -7.35 -10.60 2.31
N ALA A 89 -7.34 -9.27 2.37
CA ALA A 89 -8.52 -8.41 2.50
C ALA A 89 -8.16 -6.99 2.04
N PRO A 90 -9.15 -6.08 1.80
CA PRO A 90 -8.86 -4.69 1.43
C PRO A 90 -8.04 -3.94 2.49
N TYR A 91 -8.18 -4.34 3.74
CA TYR A 91 -7.35 -3.86 4.87
C TYR A 91 -7.03 -5.04 5.79
N TRP A 92 -5.79 -5.13 6.22
CA TRP A 92 -5.25 -6.28 6.94
C TRP A 92 -3.99 -5.89 7.70
N TYR A 93 -3.40 -6.82 8.44
CA TYR A 93 -2.15 -6.57 9.16
C TYR A 93 -1.22 -7.78 9.11
N LYS A 94 0.04 -7.52 9.35
CA LYS A 94 1.08 -8.53 9.47
C LYS A 94 2.06 -8.11 10.55
N THR A 95 2.38 -9.02 11.46
CA THR A 95 3.47 -8.83 12.42
C THR A 95 4.68 -9.62 11.94
N GLU A 96 5.83 -8.97 11.91
CA GLU A 96 7.12 -9.59 11.63
C GLU A 96 8.02 -9.44 12.85
N SER A 97 8.84 -10.46 13.11
CA SER A 97 9.87 -10.44 14.15
C SER A 97 11.23 -10.46 13.50
N ILE A 98 12.19 -9.71 14.03
CA ILE A 98 13.56 -9.74 13.53
C ILE A 98 14.27 -10.89 14.24
N ASP A 99 14.77 -11.84 13.46
CA ASP A 99 15.47 -13.02 13.95
C ASP A 99 16.60 -12.68 14.92
N ASP A 100 16.78 -13.51 15.93
CA ASP A 100 17.78 -13.32 16.99
C ASP A 100 17.66 -12.01 17.81
N THR A 101 16.48 -11.36 17.79
CA THR A 101 16.21 -10.16 18.58
C THR A 101 14.82 -10.21 19.22
N ASP A 102 14.58 -9.32 20.21
CA ASP A 102 13.24 -9.09 20.79
C ASP A 102 12.46 -8.00 20.01
N VAL A 103 12.91 -7.65 18.78
CA VAL A 103 12.29 -6.59 17.96
C VAL A 103 11.18 -7.17 17.12
N SER A 104 10.00 -6.57 17.23
CA SER A 104 8.84 -6.87 16.41
C SER A 104 8.34 -5.62 15.68
N ILE A 105 7.82 -5.83 14.48
CA ILE A 105 7.28 -4.78 13.60
C ILE A 105 5.85 -5.16 13.26
N GLU A 106 4.93 -4.26 13.44
CA GLU A 106 3.60 -4.43 12.90
C GLU A 106 3.39 -3.57 11.66
N PHE A 107 2.95 -4.20 10.60
CA PHE A 107 2.48 -3.56 9.37
C PHE A 107 0.96 -3.60 9.32
N THR A 108 0.33 -2.43 9.36
CA THR A 108 -1.12 -2.28 9.18
C THR A 108 -1.38 -1.74 7.78
N PHE A 109 -1.93 -2.58 6.90
CA PHE A 109 -2.29 -2.21 5.53
C PHE A 109 -3.71 -1.67 5.49
N ILE A 110 -3.88 -0.48 4.95
CA ILE A 110 -5.18 0.21 4.88
C ILE A 110 -5.53 0.56 3.44
N ASP A 111 -6.81 0.47 3.11
CA ASP A 111 -7.34 0.92 1.84
C ASP A 111 -7.73 2.40 1.93
N THR A 112 -6.93 3.27 1.34
CA THR A 112 -7.14 4.71 1.40
C THR A 112 -8.05 5.24 0.31
N THR A 113 -8.40 4.44 -0.71
CA THR A 113 -9.25 4.87 -1.82
C THR A 113 -10.65 5.29 -1.37
N PRO A 114 -11.35 4.58 -0.46
CA PRO A 114 -12.64 5.01 0.06
C PRO A 114 -12.61 6.26 0.94
N PHE A 115 -11.44 6.70 1.38
CA PHE A 115 -11.29 7.97 2.13
C PHE A 115 -11.13 9.20 1.24
N GLN A 116 -11.10 9.03 -0.10
CA GLN A 116 -11.03 10.14 -1.04
C GLN A 116 -12.43 10.69 -1.31
N ASP A 117 -12.83 11.79 -0.64
CA ASP A 117 -14.17 12.36 -0.71
C ASP A 117 -14.62 12.68 -2.15
N ASP A 118 -13.69 13.07 -3.02
CA ASP A 118 -13.96 13.38 -4.43
C ASP A 118 -14.32 12.13 -5.26
N TYR A 119 -13.88 10.95 -4.85
CA TYR A 119 -14.09 9.72 -5.65
C TYR A 119 -15.55 9.30 -5.67
N TYR A 120 -16.33 9.69 -4.68
CA TYR A 120 -17.79 9.48 -4.65
C TYR A 120 -18.54 10.28 -5.73
N LYS A 121 -17.89 11.28 -6.35
CA LYS A 121 -18.44 12.12 -7.43
C LYS A 121 -17.85 11.77 -8.80
N LYS A 122 -16.68 11.12 -8.85
CA LYS A 122 -15.98 10.81 -10.09
C LYS A 122 -16.54 9.53 -10.71
N ALA A 123 -17.03 9.61 -11.96
CA ALA A 123 -17.71 8.50 -12.66
C ALA A 123 -16.94 7.17 -12.63
N LYS A 124 -15.62 7.22 -12.71
CA LYS A 124 -14.77 6.02 -12.73
C LYS A 124 -14.58 5.33 -11.38
N TYR A 125 -15.04 5.94 -10.28
CA TYR A 125 -14.85 5.41 -8.92
C TYR A 125 -16.15 5.27 -8.15
N LYS A 126 -17.12 6.19 -8.35
CA LYS A 126 -18.29 6.34 -7.50
C LYS A 126 -19.05 5.04 -7.23
N ASP A 127 -19.21 4.21 -8.25
CA ASP A 127 -20.02 3.00 -8.15
C ASP A 127 -19.31 1.88 -7.36
N VAL A 128 -17.99 1.93 -7.25
CA VAL A 128 -17.18 0.96 -6.49
C VAL A 128 -16.97 1.47 -5.07
N VAL A 129 -16.51 2.71 -4.89
CA VAL A 129 -16.27 3.27 -3.53
C VAL A 129 -17.56 3.39 -2.71
N SER A 130 -18.72 3.59 -3.35
CA SER A 130 -20.02 3.65 -2.65
C SER A 130 -20.46 2.30 -2.07
N LYS A 131 -19.83 1.20 -2.47
CA LYS A 131 -20.10 -0.14 -1.94
C LYS A 131 -19.16 -0.52 -0.80
N THR A 132 -18.14 0.29 -0.52
CA THR A 132 -17.20 0.02 0.57
C THR A 132 -17.76 0.55 1.89
N ASP A 133 -17.56 -0.21 2.97
CA ASP A 133 -17.92 0.23 4.31
C ASP A 133 -16.73 0.96 4.95
N THR A 134 -16.64 2.26 4.64
CA THR A 134 -15.58 3.14 5.16
C THR A 134 -15.63 3.27 6.69
N LEU A 135 -16.83 3.20 7.27
CA LEU A 135 -16.99 3.27 8.73
C LEU A 135 -16.48 2.00 9.41
N ALA A 136 -16.76 0.84 8.84
CA ALA A 136 -16.23 -0.43 9.35
C ALA A 136 -14.69 -0.44 9.29
N GLN A 137 -14.11 -0.01 8.16
CA GLN A 137 -12.65 0.10 8.06
C GLN A 137 -12.08 1.08 9.10
N LYS A 138 -12.68 2.26 9.26
CA LYS A 138 -12.22 3.24 10.25
C LYS A 138 -12.27 2.67 11.67
N LYS A 139 -13.36 1.98 12.03
CA LYS A 139 -13.48 1.30 13.31
C LYS A 139 -12.39 0.24 13.49
N TRP A 140 -12.14 -0.57 12.46
CA TRP A 140 -11.11 -1.58 12.48
C TRP A 140 -9.70 -0.96 12.66
N ILE A 141 -9.40 0.16 11.98
CA ILE A 141 -8.12 0.88 12.15
C ILE A 141 -7.95 1.33 13.60
N ILE A 142 -8.98 1.94 14.21
CA ILE A 142 -8.94 2.38 15.62
C ILE A 142 -8.68 1.19 16.55
N GLU A 143 -9.44 0.10 16.37
CA GLU A 143 -9.31 -1.11 17.20
C GLU A 143 -7.94 -1.78 17.00
N ARG A 144 -7.40 -1.75 15.78
CA ARG A 144 -6.10 -2.35 15.47
C ARG A 144 -4.95 -1.56 16.05
N LEU A 145 -4.86 -0.29 15.71
CA LEU A 145 -3.78 0.58 16.20
C LEU A 145 -3.81 0.70 17.73
N GLY A 146 -4.98 0.75 18.36
CA GLY A 146 -5.11 0.81 19.82
C GLY A 146 -4.67 -0.47 20.56
N LYS A 147 -4.45 -1.58 19.85
CA LYS A 147 -3.94 -2.85 20.43
C LYS A 147 -2.43 -3.03 20.31
N ILE A 148 -1.76 -2.12 19.62
CA ILE A 148 -0.32 -2.20 19.37
C ILE A 148 0.43 -1.63 20.58
N SER A 149 0.50 -2.37 21.68
CA SER A 149 1.25 -1.97 22.88
C SER A 149 2.62 -2.64 23.01
N ASP A 150 2.83 -3.76 22.29
CA ASP A 150 3.94 -4.68 22.56
C ASP A 150 4.89 -4.83 21.35
N VAL A 151 4.74 -3.98 20.30
CA VAL A 151 5.66 -3.95 19.15
C VAL A 151 6.63 -2.78 19.25
N ASN A 152 7.81 -2.97 18.69
CA ASN A 152 8.86 -1.93 18.67
C ASN A 152 8.60 -0.89 17.58
N TRP A 153 7.96 -1.30 16.46
CA TRP A 153 7.65 -0.45 15.33
C TRP A 153 6.22 -0.62 14.88
N ASN A 154 5.49 0.50 14.82
CA ASN A 154 4.13 0.57 14.31
C ASN A 154 4.15 1.25 12.93
N ILE A 155 4.00 0.46 11.87
CA ILE A 155 4.08 0.93 10.48
C ILE A 155 2.72 0.78 9.81
N VAL A 156 2.23 1.86 9.22
CA VAL A 156 1.02 1.83 8.41
C VAL A 156 1.39 1.92 6.93
N VAL A 157 0.71 1.15 6.09
CA VAL A 157 0.87 1.14 4.64
C VAL A 157 -0.46 1.48 3.98
N GLY A 158 -0.48 2.47 3.13
CA GLY A 158 -1.64 2.86 2.34
C GLY A 158 -1.22 3.34 0.96
N HIS A 159 -2.16 3.85 0.17
CA HIS A 159 -1.84 4.34 -1.17
C HIS A 159 -1.74 5.86 -1.23
N HIS A 160 -2.78 6.57 -0.78
CA HIS A 160 -2.81 8.02 -0.88
C HIS A 160 -1.99 8.67 0.24
N PRO A 161 -1.13 9.67 -0.06
CA PRO A 161 -0.34 10.36 0.95
C PRO A 161 -1.23 11.21 1.87
N MET A 162 -0.74 11.53 3.08
CA MET A 162 -1.30 12.58 3.93
C MET A 162 -0.61 13.92 3.69
N TYR A 163 0.65 13.88 3.36
CA TYR A 163 1.49 15.04 3.08
C TYR A 163 2.23 14.80 1.78
N THR A 164 2.36 15.82 0.95
CA THR A 164 3.11 15.77 -0.29
C THR A 164 3.66 17.14 -0.68
N GLY A 165 4.87 17.16 -1.21
CA GLY A 165 5.42 18.31 -1.93
C GLY A 165 5.10 18.31 -3.42
N GLY A 166 4.37 17.29 -3.91
CA GLY A 166 4.03 17.12 -5.33
C GLY A 166 2.66 17.70 -5.71
N LYS A 167 2.01 17.07 -6.68
CA LYS A 167 0.78 17.58 -7.33
C LYS A 167 -0.52 17.14 -6.65
N ARG A 168 -0.48 16.11 -5.79
CA ARG A 168 -1.66 15.42 -5.21
C ARG A 168 -2.12 16.03 -3.89
N VAL A 169 -1.94 17.33 -3.69
CA VAL A 169 -2.25 18.04 -2.43
C VAL A 169 -3.71 17.86 -2.00
N ASN A 170 -4.67 17.85 -2.95
CA ASN A 170 -6.08 17.66 -2.64
C ASN A 170 -6.35 16.24 -2.10
N ASP A 171 -5.81 15.22 -2.78
CA ASP A 171 -5.97 13.83 -2.39
C ASP A 171 -5.30 13.59 -1.02
N ALA A 172 -4.12 14.18 -0.78
CA ALA A 172 -3.45 14.18 0.51
C ALA A 172 -4.30 14.81 1.62
N SER A 173 -5.02 15.90 1.33
CA SER A 173 -5.88 16.57 2.29
C SER A 173 -7.06 15.70 2.74
N TYR A 174 -7.63 14.87 1.85
CA TYR A 174 -8.68 13.94 2.22
C TYR A 174 -8.14 12.82 3.11
N THR A 175 -7.02 12.22 2.76
CA THR A 175 -6.37 11.20 3.58
C THR A 175 -6.07 11.73 4.98
N ARG A 176 -5.48 12.91 5.06
CA ARG A 176 -5.17 13.60 6.32
C ARG A 176 -6.42 13.83 7.17
N LYS A 177 -7.47 14.39 6.59
CA LYS A 177 -8.77 14.64 7.27
C LYS A 177 -9.31 13.39 7.98
N HIS A 178 -9.14 12.22 7.40
CA HIS A 178 -9.72 10.98 7.92
C HIS A 178 -8.81 10.21 8.88
N LEU A 179 -7.49 10.33 8.75
CA LEU A 179 -6.54 9.40 9.37
C LEU A 179 -5.49 10.06 10.27
N GLU A 180 -5.20 11.37 10.14
CA GLU A 180 -4.10 12.02 10.84
C GLU A 180 -4.21 11.88 12.37
N SER A 181 -5.37 12.23 12.95
CA SER A 181 -5.56 12.11 14.39
C SER A 181 -5.43 10.68 14.89
N LEU A 182 -5.85 9.69 14.09
CA LEU A 182 -5.71 8.28 14.46
C LEU A 182 -4.25 7.85 14.53
N PHE A 183 -3.41 8.38 13.64
CA PHE A 183 -1.98 8.06 13.65
C PHE A 183 -1.28 8.71 14.83
N ASP A 184 -1.59 9.97 15.13
CA ASP A 184 -1.01 10.69 16.27
C ASP A 184 -1.41 10.05 17.60
N GLU A 185 -2.69 9.73 17.78
CA GLU A 185 -3.23 9.13 19.01
C GLU A 185 -2.68 7.71 19.27
N ASN A 186 -2.25 7.01 18.23
CA ASN A 186 -1.75 5.63 18.31
C ASN A 186 -0.25 5.51 18.00
N TYR A 187 0.49 6.61 18.01
CA TYR A 187 1.95 6.64 17.89
C TYR A 187 2.46 5.84 16.68
N VAL A 188 1.87 6.06 15.49
CA VAL A 188 2.36 5.47 14.25
C VAL A 188 3.74 6.05 13.94
N ASP A 189 4.75 5.18 13.80
CA ASP A 189 6.12 5.58 13.53
C ASP A 189 6.32 5.98 12.08
N VAL A 190 5.81 5.15 11.15
CA VAL A 190 6.01 5.32 9.72
C VAL A 190 4.71 5.08 8.95
N TYR A 191 4.45 5.93 7.97
CA TYR A 191 3.43 5.73 6.95
C TYR A 191 4.06 5.61 5.57
N PHE A 192 3.99 4.42 4.98
CA PHE A 192 4.37 4.19 3.60
C PHE A 192 3.19 4.42 2.67
N CYS A 193 3.41 5.14 1.59
CA CYS A 193 2.38 5.37 0.57
C CYS A 193 2.98 5.56 -0.84
N GLY A 194 2.12 5.64 -1.83
CA GLY A 194 2.43 5.87 -3.23
C GLY A 194 1.67 7.08 -3.77
N HIS A 195 0.94 6.89 -4.89
CA HIS A 195 0.05 7.85 -5.53
C HIS A 195 0.73 9.07 -6.16
N GLU A 196 1.62 9.74 -5.44
CA GLU A 196 2.55 10.73 -6.02
C GLU A 196 3.69 9.96 -6.69
N HIS A 197 3.95 10.25 -7.99
CA HIS A 197 4.89 9.49 -8.80
C HIS A 197 6.34 9.98 -8.57
N ASP A 198 6.76 10.00 -7.32
CA ASP A 198 8.10 10.41 -6.91
C ASP A 198 8.54 9.68 -5.62
N LEU A 199 9.65 10.11 -5.05
CA LEU A 199 10.17 9.65 -3.77
C LEU A 199 10.25 10.83 -2.81
N GLN A 200 9.57 10.73 -1.67
CA GLN A 200 9.60 11.79 -0.66
C GLN A 200 9.74 11.18 0.74
N HIS A 201 10.42 11.91 1.62
CA HIS A 201 10.39 11.68 3.05
C HIS A 201 9.96 12.98 3.72
N ILE A 202 8.81 12.96 4.36
CA ILE A 202 8.23 14.12 5.03
C ILE A 202 8.02 13.79 6.50
N LYS A 203 8.53 14.67 7.36
CA LYS A 203 8.28 14.66 8.81
C LYS A 203 7.64 15.99 9.16
N PRO A 204 6.31 16.05 9.31
CA PRO A 204 5.64 17.30 9.65
C PRO A 204 6.02 17.76 11.06
N GLU A 205 6.08 19.05 11.28
CA GLU A 205 6.27 19.61 12.61
C GLU A 205 5.08 19.22 13.52
N ASN A 206 5.37 18.91 14.78
CA ASN A 206 4.40 18.52 15.80
C ASN A 206 3.67 17.18 15.57
N HIS A 207 4.11 16.35 14.61
CA HIS A 207 3.62 14.98 14.41
C HIS A 207 4.76 13.99 14.61
N ASN A 208 4.45 12.79 15.07
CA ASN A 208 5.47 11.75 15.29
C ASN A 208 5.72 10.92 14.03
N THR A 209 4.71 10.72 13.20
CA THR A 209 4.76 9.84 12.03
C THR A 209 5.71 10.38 10.95
N HIS A 210 6.62 9.53 10.48
CA HIS A 210 7.39 9.74 9.27
C HIS A 210 6.60 9.28 8.05
N HIS A 211 6.42 10.16 7.06
CA HIS A 211 5.71 9.86 5.81
C HIS A 211 6.71 9.57 4.71
N LEU A 212 6.68 8.36 4.17
CA LEU A 212 7.55 7.91 3.09
C LEU A 212 6.71 7.62 1.85
N ILE A 213 6.87 8.45 0.82
CA ILE A 213 6.22 8.25 -0.47
C ILE A 213 7.17 7.45 -1.36
N SER A 214 6.70 6.33 -1.88
CA SER A 214 7.42 5.47 -2.82
C SER A 214 6.51 5.18 -4.02
N GLY A 215 6.26 6.19 -4.84
CA GLY A 215 5.34 6.12 -5.97
C GLY A 215 6.01 6.15 -7.35
N ALA A 216 7.35 6.20 -7.43
CA ALA A 216 8.11 6.28 -8.68
C ALA A 216 8.26 4.93 -9.43
N GLY A 217 7.36 3.97 -9.18
CA GLY A 217 7.47 2.60 -9.70
C GLY A 217 7.11 2.44 -11.19
N SER A 218 6.37 3.37 -11.79
CA SER A 218 5.91 3.26 -13.18
C SER A 218 6.18 4.50 -14.02
N GLU A 219 5.75 5.66 -13.56
CA GLU A 219 5.94 6.97 -14.19
C GLU A 219 6.63 7.92 -13.22
N VAL A 220 7.44 8.81 -13.72
CA VAL A 220 8.13 9.89 -13.00
C VAL A 220 8.03 11.19 -13.76
#